data_15fd5db58955c992c88cf24b91e00940
#
_entry.id   15fd5db58955c992c88cf24b91e00940
#
_cell.length_a   1.000
_cell.length_b   1.000
_cell.length_c   1.000
_cell.angle_alpha   90.00
_cell.angle_beta   90.00
_cell.angle_gamma   90.00
#
_symmetry.space_group_name_H-M   'P 1'
#
loop_
_entity.id
_entity.type
_entity.pdbx_description
1 polymer ?
#
loop_
_entity_poly.entity_id
_entity_poly.type
_entity_poly.pdbx_seq_one_letter_code
_entity_poly.pdbx_strand_id
1 'polypeptide(L)'
;MLGRAGPASASAGLPAGGAAEEQRKRWLEPLMRGDLRSSFSMTEPFTASSDPTEMTTRAIRDGDEWVIDGHKWFASNASVADFTLLFCITDPDAAPHQRASMIVVPKDTPGMTVVRDVGSMSHPHISEPGTLYDRIGGHWEVVYDSCRVPLDHMIGEPGEGFLLSQKRL
;
A
#
# COMPACT_ATOMS: atom_id res chain seq x y z
N MET A 1 28.70 -6.42 -13.81
CA MET A 1 28.34 -5.78 -12.53
C MET A 1 27.43 -4.60 -12.84
N LEU A 2 26.15 -4.85 -12.96
CA LEU A 2 25.15 -3.80 -13.16
C LEU A 2 24.86 -3.19 -11.80
N GLY A 3 25.16 -1.90 -11.65
CA GLY A 3 24.93 -1.15 -10.44
C GLY A 3 23.45 -1.24 -10.02
N ARG A 4 23.20 -1.56 -8.75
CA ARG A 4 21.87 -1.46 -8.15
C ARG A 4 21.38 -0.02 -8.38
N ALA A 5 20.31 0.11 -9.14
CA ALA A 5 19.59 1.37 -9.19
C ALA A 5 19.25 1.76 -7.75
N GLY A 6 19.59 2.98 -7.39
CA GLY A 6 19.29 3.52 -6.07
C GLY A 6 17.81 3.41 -5.72
N PRO A 7 17.44 3.55 -4.45
CA PRO A 7 16.07 3.38 -4.01
C PRO A 7 15.17 4.32 -4.80
N ALA A 8 14.26 3.73 -5.59
CA ALA A 8 13.21 4.49 -6.23
C ALA A 8 12.42 5.18 -5.11
N SER A 9 12.48 6.49 -5.14
CA SER A 9 11.75 7.38 -4.25
C SER A 9 10.26 7.16 -4.40
N ALA A 10 9.67 6.53 -3.54
CA ALA A 10 8.29 6.54 -3.09
C ALA A 10 8.16 5.42 -2.08
N SER A 11 9.13 5.32 -1.24
CA SER A 11 8.95 4.57 -0.05
C SER A 11 7.90 5.31 0.76
N ALA A 12 6.68 4.82 0.73
CA ALA A 12 5.81 4.97 1.85
C ALA A 12 6.57 4.31 3.02
N GLY A 13 7.52 5.04 3.60
CA GLY A 13 8.25 4.55 4.74
C GLY A 13 7.25 4.24 5.83
N LEU A 14 7.32 3.04 6.39
CA LEU A 14 6.63 2.74 7.64
C LEU A 14 7.06 3.84 8.63
N PRO A 15 6.14 4.55 9.26
CA PRO A 15 6.52 5.61 10.19
C PRO A 15 7.30 5.00 11.34
N ALA A 16 8.55 5.42 11.50
CA ALA A 16 9.47 4.87 12.49
C ALA A 16 8.95 4.94 13.95
N GLY A 17 7.95 5.76 14.21
CA GLY A 17 7.36 5.97 15.54
C GLY A 17 6.07 5.20 15.84
N GLY A 18 5.52 4.44 14.89
CA GLY A 18 4.22 3.75 15.06
C GLY A 18 4.25 2.24 14.91
N ALA A 19 5.34 1.68 14.37
CA ALA A 19 5.47 0.25 14.19
C ALA A 19 5.97 -0.45 15.46
N ALA A 20 5.36 -1.58 15.81
CA ALA A 20 5.87 -2.45 16.84
C ALA A 20 7.26 -2.99 16.41
N GLU A 21 8.07 -3.40 17.39
CA GLU A 21 9.45 -3.85 17.16
C GLU A 21 9.52 -5.00 16.14
N GLU A 22 8.55 -5.93 16.18
CA GLU A 22 8.46 -7.04 15.21
C GLU A 22 8.19 -6.53 13.78
N GLN A 23 7.32 -5.53 13.61
CA GLN A 23 7.05 -4.90 12.32
C GLN A 23 8.28 -4.18 11.79
N ARG A 24 9.03 -3.51 12.67
CA ARG A 24 10.30 -2.86 12.30
C ARG A 24 11.30 -3.86 11.73
N LYS A 25 11.53 -4.97 12.43
CA LYS A 25 12.44 -6.03 11.96
C LYS A 25 11.97 -6.69 10.67
N ARG A 26 10.67 -6.95 10.57
CA ARG A 26 10.10 -7.67 9.43
C ARG A 26 10.01 -6.82 8.16
N TRP A 27 9.66 -5.53 8.28
CA TRP A 27 9.33 -4.66 7.16
C TRP A 27 10.29 -3.48 7.02
N LEU A 28 10.48 -2.68 8.09
CA LEU A 28 11.17 -1.41 7.99
C LEU A 28 12.67 -1.59 7.77
N GLU A 29 13.34 -2.40 8.57
CA GLU A 29 14.80 -2.57 8.45
C GLU A 29 15.22 -3.18 7.10
N PRO A 30 14.56 -4.23 6.57
CA PRO A 30 14.85 -4.72 5.23
C PRO A 30 14.53 -3.70 4.14
N LEU A 31 13.46 -2.90 4.30
CA LEU A 31 13.13 -1.82 3.39
C LEU A 31 14.24 -0.76 3.36
N MET A 32 14.74 -0.34 4.52
CA MET A 32 15.84 0.64 4.64
C MET A 32 17.15 0.14 4.03
N ARG A 33 17.42 -1.16 4.12
CA ARG A 33 18.58 -1.78 3.47
C ARG A 33 18.41 -1.96 1.96
N GLY A 34 17.20 -1.78 1.42
CA GLY A 34 16.88 -2.03 0.02
C GLY A 34 16.70 -3.52 -0.31
N ASP A 35 16.53 -4.37 0.71
CA ASP A 35 16.26 -5.80 0.53
C ASP A 35 14.79 -6.05 0.15
N LEU A 36 13.88 -5.19 0.61
CA LEU A 36 12.46 -5.16 0.26
C LEU A 36 12.09 -3.87 -0.48
N ARG A 37 11.00 -3.94 -1.22
CA ARG A 37 10.34 -2.81 -1.88
C ARG A 37 8.91 -2.70 -1.39
N SER A 38 8.41 -1.48 -1.25
CA SER A 38 7.03 -1.22 -0.88
C SER A 38 6.30 -0.41 -1.94
N SER A 39 4.99 -0.55 -1.94
CA SER A 39 4.06 0.31 -2.66
C SER A 39 3.10 0.95 -1.68
N PHE A 40 2.57 2.13 -2.00
CA PHE A 40 1.51 2.77 -1.23
C PHE A 40 0.20 2.71 -2.02
N SER A 41 -0.79 2.06 -1.43
CA SER A 41 -2.08 1.78 -2.06
C SER A 41 -3.16 2.62 -1.38
N MET A 42 -3.44 3.81 -1.90
CA MET A 42 -4.34 4.78 -1.27
C MET A 42 -5.51 5.15 -2.15
N THR A 43 -5.28 5.74 -3.33
CA THR A 43 -6.33 6.30 -4.19
C THR A 43 -7.20 5.21 -4.83
N GLU A 44 -8.45 5.56 -5.16
CA GLU A 44 -9.47 4.66 -5.68
C GLU A 44 -10.01 5.15 -7.01
N PRO A 45 -10.37 4.25 -7.95
CA PRO A 45 -10.81 4.66 -9.29
C PRO A 45 -12.22 5.25 -9.33
N PHE A 46 -13.07 4.95 -8.35
CA PHE A 46 -14.50 5.28 -8.39
C PHE A 46 -14.92 6.32 -7.36
N THR A 47 -13.98 6.92 -6.66
CA THR A 47 -14.24 7.95 -5.66
C THR A 47 -13.34 9.17 -5.87
N ALA A 48 -13.69 10.30 -5.29
CA ALA A 48 -12.83 11.49 -5.23
C ALA A 48 -11.69 11.28 -4.20
N SER A 49 -10.89 10.25 -4.40
CA SER A 49 -9.94 9.72 -3.41
C SER A 49 -8.67 10.55 -3.20
N SER A 50 -8.61 11.77 -3.74
CA SER A 50 -7.74 12.83 -3.25
C SER A 50 -8.19 13.35 -1.88
N ASP A 51 -9.48 13.18 -1.55
CA ASP A 51 -10.02 13.34 -0.21
C ASP A 51 -10.00 11.97 0.49
N PRO A 52 -9.19 11.79 1.55
CA PRO A 52 -9.09 10.52 2.25
C PRO A 52 -10.39 10.12 3.00
N THR A 53 -11.34 11.04 3.15
CA THR A 53 -12.62 10.75 3.81
C THR A 53 -13.63 10.08 2.88
N GLU A 54 -13.40 10.12 1.55
CA GLU A 54 -14.29 9.56 0.53
C GLU A 54 -13.92 8.13 0.10
N MET A 55 -12.95 7.51 0.76
CA MET A 55 -12.52 6.15 0.43
C MET A 55 -13.56 5.10 0.80
N THR A 56 -13.59 4.04 -0.02
CA THR A 56 -14.53 2.92 0.12
C THR A 56 -13.87 1.58 0.44
N THR A 57 -12.57 1.43 0.18
CA THR A 57 -11.81 0.22 0.57
C THR A 57 -11.90 0.02 2.06
N ARG A 58 -12.30 -1.18 2.49
CA ARG A 58 -12.55 -1.51 3.89
C ARG A 58 -11.70 -2.68 4.34
N ALA A 59 -11.36 -2.67 5.64
CA ALA A 59 -10.83 -3.81 6.33
C ALA A 59 -11.71 -4.08 7.57
N ILE A 60 -12.29 -5.26 7.63
CA ILE A 60 -13.19 -5.68 8.72
C ILE A 60 -12.46 -6.74 9.53
N ARG A 61 -12.49 -6.60 10.85
CA ARG A 61 -11.90 -7.61 11.73
C ARG A 61 -12.79 -8.87 11.76
N ASP A 62 -12.15 -10.01 11.48
CA ASP A 62 -12.76 -11.33 11.58
C ASP A 62 -11.83 -12.26 12.37
N GLY A 63 -12.13 -12.46 13.64
CA GLY A 63 -11.26 -13.17 14.57
C GLY A 63 -9.91 -12.48 14.76
N ASP A 64 -8.84 -13.15 14.37
CA ASP A 64 -7.46 -12.68 14.48
C ASP A 64 -6.90 -12.12 13.17
N GLU A 65 -7.78 -11.83 12.20
CA GLU A 65 -7.42 -11.33 10.89
C GLU A 65 -8.21 -10.07 10.51
N TRP A 66 -7.63 -9.29 9.59
CA TRP A 66 -8.32 -8.30 8.79
C TRP A 66 -8.76 -8.93 7.48
N VAL A 67 -10.05 -8.79 7.13
CA VAL A 67 -10.60 -9.12 5.82
C VAL A 67 -10.74 -7.83 5.02
N ILE A 68 -10.05 -7.75 3.91
CA ILE A 68 -9.89 -6.54 3.12
C ILE A 68 -10.63 -6.69 1.80
N ASP A 69 -11.50 -5.71 1.51
CA ASP A 69 -12.19 -5.59 0.24
C ASP A 69 -12.05 -4.17 -0.31
N GLY A 70 -11.67 -4.07 -1.57
CA GLY A 70 -11.52 -2.75 -2.20
C GLY A 70 -10.77 -2.74 -3.50
N HIS A 71 -10.71 -1.53 -4.09
CA HIS A 71 -10.13 -1.31 -5.38
C HIS A 71 -9.27 -0.05 -5.35
N LYS A 72 -8.00 -0.20 -5.59
CA LYS A 72 -7.01 0.88 -5.58
C LYS A 72 -6.38 1.06 -6.95
N TRP A 73 -5.92 2.27 -7.23
CA TRP A 73 -5.15 2.56 -8.42
C TRP A 73 -4.04 3.58 -8.15
N PHE A 74 -3.20 3.83 -9.14
CA PHE A 74 -2.00 4.63 -9.01
C PHE A 74 -1.09 4.18 -7.87
N ALA A 75 -1.14 2.87 -7.51
CA ALA A 75 -0.21 2.27 -6.56
C ALA A 75 1.18 2.15 -7.20
N SER A 76 2.05 3.12 -6.92
CA SER A 76 3.38 3.18 -7.53
C SER A 76 4.20 1.95 -7.18
N ASN A 77 4.78 1.32 -8.20
CA ASN A 77 5.64 0.12 -8.07
C ASN A 77 4.95 -1.14 -7.53
N ALA A 78 3.62 -1.24 -7.49
CA ALA A 78 2.95 -2.40 -6.90
C ALA A 78 3.33 -3.74 -7.56
N SER A 79 3.66 -3.75 -8.86
CA SER A 79 4.05 -4.98 -9.57
C SER A 79 5.36 -5.59 -9.07
N VAL A 80 6.26 -4.78 -8.54
CA VAL A 80 7.60 -5.17 -8.09
C VAL A 80 7.80 -5.01 -6.59
N ALA A 81 6.78 -4.57 -5.88
CA ALA A 81 6.81 -4.43 -4.43
C ALA A 81 6.67 -5.79 -3.74
N ASP A 82 7.35 -5.98 -2.64
CA ASP A 82 7.23 -7.17 -1.78
C ASP A 82 6.00 -7.08 -0.88
N PHE A 83 5.54 -5.85 -0.61
CA PHE A 83 4.29 -5.57 0.10
C PHE A 83 3.70 -4.23 -0.31
N THR A 84 2.39 -4.09 -0.10
CA THR A 84 1.71 -2.80 -0.18
C THR A 84 1.38 -2.27 1.21
N LEU A 85 1.56 -0.98 1.42
CA LEU A 85 1.00 -0.28 2.56
C LEU A 85 -0.37 0.24 2.13
N LEU A 86 -1.40 -0.45 2.59
CA LEU A 86 -2.79 -0.16 2.24
C LEU A 86 -3.39 0.86 3.20
N PHE A 87 -3.98 1.91 2.65
CA PHE A 87 -4.81 2.85 3.38
C PHE A 87 -6.29 2.47 3.17
N CYS A 88 -6.99 2.09 4.23
CA CYS A 88 -8.36 1.58 4.17
C CYS A 88 -9.18 1.99 5.38
N ILE A 89 -10.51 1.95 5.25
CA ILE A 89 -11.46 2.26 6.31
C ILE A 89 -11.60 1.04 7.23
N THR A 90 -11.34 1.22 8.51
CA THR A 90 -11.52 0.19 9.54
C THR A 90 -12.67 0.50 10.51
N ASP A 91 -13.06 1.77 10.63
CA ASP A 91 -14.21 2.21 11.42
C ASP A 91 -14.99 3.29 10.64
N PRO A 92 -16.06 2.91 9.91
CA PRO A 92 -16.86 3.85 9.13
C PRO A 92 -17.65 4.85 9.99
N ASP A 93 -17.91 4.54 11.26
CA ASP A 93 -18.73 5.35 12.16
C ASP A 93 -17.90 6.38 12.94
N ALA A 94 -16.58 6.28 12.91
CA ALA A 94 -15.68 7.24 13.54
C ALA A 94 -15.71 8.61 12.84
N ALA A 95 -15.11 9.62 13.48
CA ALA A 95 -14.91 10.93 12.87
C ALA A 95 -14.10 10.80 11.56
N PRO A 96 -14.34 11.63 10.51
CA PRO A 96 -13.81 11.42 9.17
C PRO A 96 -12.31 11.10 9.10
N HIS A 97 -11.48 11.79 9.87
CA HIS A 97 -10.02 11.55 9.87
C HIS A 97 -9.57 10.41 10.80
N GLN A 98 -10.50 9.75 11.49
CA GLN A 98 -10.26 8.60 12.37
C GLN A 98 -10.84 7.29 11.82
N ARG A 99 -11.41 7.31 10.61
CA ARG A 99 -12.00 6.12 9.99
C ARG A 99 -10.95 5.17 9.42
N ALA A 100 -9.82 5.70 8.99
CA ALA A 100 -8.86 4.97 8.21
C ALA A 100 -7.67 4.49 9.03
N SER A 101 -7.17 3.32 8.65
CA SER A 101 -5.95 2.72 9.18
C SER A 101 -4.97 2.38 8.05
N MET A 102 -3.75 2.05 8.41
CA MET A 102 -2.74 1.53 7.48
C MET A 102 -2.44 0.08 7.79
N ILE A 103 -2.51 -0.78 6.76
CA ILE A 103 -2.29 -2.22 6.89
C ILE A 103 -1.23 -2.65 5.87
N VAL A 104 -0.24 -3.42 6.32
CA VAL A 104 0.75 -4.06 5.44
C VAL A 104 0.14 -5.29 4.81
N VAL A 105 0.09 -5.33 3.49
CA VAL A 105 -0.39 -6.49 2.72
C VAL A 105 0.77 -7.03 1.90
N PRO A 106 1.31 -8.23 2.22
CA PRO A 106 2.32 -8.89 1.41
C PRO A 106 1.81 -9.18 -0.01
N LYS A 107 2.70 -9.12 -1.00
CA LYS A 107 2.35 -9.28 -2.42
C LYS A 107 1.59 -10.57 -2.75
N ASP A 108 2.00 -11.67 -2.12
CA ASP A 108 1.45 -13.00 -2.42
C ASP A 108 0.24 -13.36 -1.53
N THR A 109 -0.35 -12.38 -0.85
CA THR A 109 -1.54 -12.60 -0.02
C THR A 109 -2.72 -13.00 -0.92
N PRO A 110 -3.38 -14.15 -0.67
CA PRO A 110 -4.57 -14.54 -1.40
C PRO A 110 -5.64 -13.45 -1.39
N GLY A 111 -6.25 -13.20 -2.55
CA GLY A 111 -7.23 -12.12 -2.72
C GLY A 111 -6.62 -10.76 -3.10
N MET A 112 -5.31 -10.57 -3.03
CA MET A 112 -4.65 -9.40 -3.60
C MET A 112 -4.26 -9.67 -5.06
N THR A 113 -4.68 -8.80 -5.97
CA THR A 113 -4.35 -8.88 -7.40
C THR A 113 -3.83 -7.55 -7.91
N VAL A 114 -2.63 -7.56 -8.49
CA VAL A 114 -2.11 -6.44 -9.28
C VAL A 114 -2.62 -6.61 -10.70
N VAL A 115 -3.54 -5.74 -11.13
CA VAL A 115 -4.35 -5.95 -12.34
C VAL A 115 -3.64 -5.49 -13.60
N ARG A 116 -3.23 -4.22 -13.62
CA ARG A 116 -2.62 -3.60 -14.80
C ARG A 116 -1.86 -2.33 -14.43
N ASP A 117 -1.01 -1.89 -15.32
CA ASP A 117 -0.42 -0.57 -15.27
C ASP A 117 -1.45 0.50 -15.66
N VAL A 118 -1.41 1.64 -14.96
CA VAL A 118 -2.27 2.80 -15.20
C VAL A 118 -1.40 3.91 -15.77
N GLY A 119 -1.56 4.20 -17.05
CA GLY A 119 -0.80 5.24 -17.73
C GLY A 119 -0.96 6.61 -17.09
N SER A 120 0.10 7.38 -17.05
CA SER A 120 0.14 8.77 -16.60
C SER A 120 0.92 9.63 -17.60
N MET A 121 0.89 10.97 -17.45
CA MET A 121 1.65 11.85 -18.35
C MET A 121 3.17 11.59 -18.33
N SER A 122 3.71 11.17 -17.21
CA SER A 122 5.14 10.82 -17.08
C SER A 122 5.45 9.40 -17.52
N HIS A 123 4.44 8.53 -17.56
CA HIS A 123 4.55 7.12 -17.94
C HIS A 123 3.34 6.73 -18.80
N PRO A 124 3.25 7.20 -20.04
CA PRO A 124 2.02 7.04 -20.85
C PRO A 124 1.81 5.60 -21.36
N HIS A 125 2.86 4.81 -21.50
CA HIS A 125 2.82 3.45 -22.03
C HIS A 125 3.94 2.61 -21.43
N ILE A 126 3.65 1.89 -20.36
CA ILE A 126 4.64 1.02 -19.72
C ILE A 126 4.56 -0.42 -20.24
N SER A 127 3.45 -0.75 -20.88
CA SER A 127 3.10 -2.11 -21.28
C SER A 127 3.73 -2.61 -22.58
N GLU A 128 4.80 -2.01 -23.09
CA GLU A 128 5.56 -2.66 -24.15
C GLU A 128 6.48 -3.73 -23.54
N PRO A 129 6.19 -5.04 -23.78
CA PRO A 129 7.00 -6.13 -23.24
C PRO A 129 8.45 -5.98 -23.65
N GLY A 130 9.36 -6.07 -22.69
CA GLY A 130 10.80 -6.03 -22.93
C GLY A 130 11.46 -4.67 -22.76
N THR A 131 10.74 -3.62 -22.39
CA THR A 131 11.35 -2.34 -22.00
C THR A 131 11.87 -2.41 -20.56
N LEU A 132 12.83 -1.54 -20.22
CA LEU A 132 13.32 -1.42 -18.82
C LEU A 132 12.18 -1.08 -17.84
N TYR A 133 11.14 -0.40 -18.34
CA TYR A 133 9.97 0.04 -17.58
C TYR A 133 8.96 -1.08 -17.34
N ASP A 134 9.01 -2.16 -18.11
CA ASP A 134 8.17 -3.35 -17.93
C ASP A 134 8.40 -4.05 -16.57
N ARG A 135 9.54 -3.76 -15.94
CA ARG A 135 9.96 -4.41 -14.69
C ARG A 135 10.14 -3.47 -13.50
N ILE A 136 10.26 -2.18 -13.73
CA ILE A 136 10.59 -1.21 -12.67
C ILE A 136 9.79 0.07 -12.88
N GLY A 137 8.89 0.36 -11.97
CA GLY A 137 8.15 1.61 -11.99
C GLY A 137 6.67 1.44 -12.32
N GLY A 138 6.05 2.54 -12.76
CA GLY A 138 4.64 2.59 -13.09
C GLY A 138 3.72 2.76 -11.90
N HIS A 139 2.47 2.96 -12.26
CA HIS A 139 1.37 3.14 -11.30
C HIS A 139 0.35 2.05 -11.58
N TRP A 140 0.03 1.27 -10.59
CA TRP A 140 -0.71 0.03 -10.80
C TRP A 140 -2.11 0.10 -10.19
N GLU A 141 -3.01 -0.61 -10.85
CA GLU A 141 -4.33 -0.92 -10.35
C GLU A 141 -4.24 -2.20 -9.51
N VAL A 142 -4.80 -2.15 -8.29
CA VAL A 142 -4.74 -3.26 -7.32
C VAL A 142 -6.13 -3.51 -6.77
N VAL A 143 -6.56 -4.77 -6.81
CA VAL A 143 -7.82 -5.24 -6.26
C VAL A 143 -7.57 -6.11 -5.05
N TYR A 144 -8.36 -5.91 -4.01
CA TYR A 144 -8.43 -6.72 -2.81
C TYR A 144 -9.84 -7.34 -2.76
N ASP A 145 -9.91 -8.66 -2.79
CA ASP A 145 -11.14 -9.45 -2.76
C ASP A 145 -11.02 -10.46 -1.62
N SER A 146 -11.69 -10.18 -0.52
CA SER A 146 -11.63 -10.99 0.70
C SER A 146 -10.19 -11.32 1.13
N CYS A 147 -9.29 -10.36 0.93
CA CYS A 147 -7.86 -10.51 1.20
C CYS A 147 -7.62 -10.51 2.70
N ARG A 148 -7.01 -11.58 3.23
CA ARG A 148 -6.85 -11.78 4.67
C ARG A 148 -5.41 -11.58 5.11
N VAL A 149 -5.22 -10.77 6.16
CA VAL A 149 -3.93 -10.57 6.82
C VAL A 149 -4.09 -10.57 8.34
N PRO A 150 -3.07 -11.01 9.09
CA PRO A 150 -3.07 -10.97 10.55
C PRO A 150 -3.29 -9.56 11.12
N LEU A 151 -3.84 -9.46 12.33
CA LEU A 151 -4.09 -8.17 12.98
C LEU A 151 -2.83 -7.35 13.21
N ASP A 152 -1.70 -8.01 13.45
CA ASP A 152 -0.38 -7.39 13.66
C ASP A 152 0.24 -6.79 12.39
N HIS A 153 -0.43 -6.89 11.24
CA HIS A 153 -0.06 -6.18 10.01
C HIS A 153 -0.55 -4.72 10.00
N MET A 154 -1.39 -4.30 10.93
CA MET A 154 -1.78 -2.89 11.08
C MET A 154 -0.63 -2.07 11.66
N ILE A 155 -0.37 -0.92 11.07
CA ILE A 155 0.63 0.04 11.55
C ILE A 155 -0.04 1.05 12.47
N GLY A 156 0.46 1.19 13.69
CA GLY A 156 -0.15 2.03 14.72
C GLY A 156 -1.46 1.45 15.25
N GLU A 157 -2.32 2.33 15.76
CA GLU A 157 -3.61 1.94 16.29
C GLU A 157 -4.73 2.10 15.24
N PRO A 158 -5.88 1.40 15.41
CA PRO A 158 -7.04 1.60 14.54
C PRO A 158 -7.44 3.08 14.47
N GLY A 159 -7.68 3.58 13.27
CA GLY A 159 -8.07 4.98 13.04
C GLY A 159 -6.93 5.99 12.94
N GLU A 160 -5.68 5.58 13.12
CA GLU A 160 -4.52 6.47 13.03
C GLU A 160 -3.98 6.66 11.60
N GLY A 161 -4.58 6.04 10.60
CA GLY A 161 -4.06 6.06 9.23
C GLY A 161 -3.84 7.46 8.69
N PHE A 162 -4.79 8.38 8.92
CA PHE A 162 -4.63 9.78 8.49
C PHE A 162 -3.47 10.46 9.22
N LEU A 163 -3.40 10.34 10.55
CA LEU A 163 -2.31 10.91 11.36
C LEU A 163 -0.93 10.40 10.90
N LEU A 164 -0.83 9.11 10.65
CA LEU A 164 0.42 8.49 10.18
C LEU A 164 0.81 8.98 8.78
N SER A 165 -0.17 9.18 7.89
CA SER A 165 0.09 9.72 6.55
C SER A 165 0.62 11.16 6.62
N GLN A 166 0.14 11.98 7.56
CA GLN A 166 0.59 13.36 7.76
C GLN A 166 2.01 13.44 8.32
N LYS A 167 2.43 12.50 9.17
CA LYS A 167 3.81 12.45 9.71
C LYS A 167 4.87 12.20 8.63
N ARG A 168 4.46 11.73 7.46
CA ARG A 168 5.34 11.46 6.32
C ARG A 168 5.63 12.72 5.48
N LEU A 169 4.77 13.72 5.55
CA LEU A 169 4.90 14.99 4.84
C LEU A 169 5.76 15.97 5.62
#